data_014f6cc33979f4b5309becb5691fd88d
#
_entry.id   014f6cc33979f4b5309becb5691fd88d
#
_cell.length_a   1.000
_cell.length_b   1.000
_cell.length_c   1.000
_cell.angle_alpha   90.00
_cell.angle_beta   90.00
_cell.angle_gamma   90.00
#
_symmetry.space_group_name_H-M   'P 1'
#
loop_
_entity.id
_entity.type
_entity.pdbx_description
1 polymer ?
#
loop_
_entity_poly.entity_id
_entity_poly.type
_entity_poly.pdbx_seq_one_letter_code
_entity_poly.pdbx_strand_id
1 'polypeptide(L)'
;MKKHAIIPIFIPHLGCPCKCVFCNQQKITARTKAVSTDEVRETVERYLSTLGDLDPSEIEIAFYGGSFTAIPIDAQTAYLEVANEYIDQGRVSSLHISTRPDCIDEEILENLKRYNVSTIELGVQSFSDEVLRLSKRGHDSEIAKSAAKLIKARGFKLGIQLMIGLPGDSLERCIYSAMETVALAPELARLYPTLVIDGTELYDMYEDGSYEALSKEEALLRTKEMYKILHKAGINIMRVGLKSTDIIGGSDLSAINGGTYHPAFRQLVEGEIAYEAIKEQLDALMKKTDGMGPAHAPNIDGTGLASAPGSNSSGFTSTTSSSYANEAPKPKLKIDIFSNPQSFSNMIGNCGINKERLGAEYLHFDIKYRTDNTLARDIYIAELK
;
A
#
# COMPACT_ATOMS: atom_id res chain seq x y z
N MET A 1 11.74 0.34 -18.38
CA MET A 1 13.02 -0.12 -17.80
C MET A 1 12.95 0.13 -16.29
N LYS A 2 13.44 -0.80 -15.46
CA LYS A 2 13.59 -0.56 -14.02
C LYS A 2 14.66 0.52 -13.87
N LYS A 3 14.35 1.59 -13.13
CA LYS A 3 15.30 2.68 -12.85
C LYS A 3 16.12 2.46 -11.59
N HIS A 4 15.82 1.44 -10.79
CA HIS A 4 16.49 1.14 -9.53
C HIS A 4 16.39 -0.35 -9.21
N ALA A 5 17.46 -0.95 -8.70
CA ALA A 5 17.53 -2.33 -8.30
C ALA A 5 18.09 -2.48 -6.89
N ILE A 6 17.52 -3.38 -6.12
CA ILE A 6 18.02 -3.77 -4.79
C ILE A 6 18.42 -5.23 -4.85
N ILE A 7 19.65 -5.53 -4.47
CA ILE A 7 20.17 -6.89 -4.28
C ILE A 7 19.91 -7.27 -2.82
N PRO A 8 18.92 -8.13 -2.53
CA PRO A 8 18.58 -8.47 -1.15
C PRO A 8 19.47 -9.58 -0.62
N ILE A 9 20.08 -9.35 0.53
CA ILE A 9 20.82 -10.33 1.33
C ILE A 9 20.00 -10.59 2.59
N PHE A 10 19.52 -11.80 2.79
CA PHE A 10 18.74 -12.16 3.97
C PHE A 10 19.65 -12.70 5.06
N ILE A 11 19.81 -11.93 6.12
CA ILE A 11 20.56 -12.33 7.32
C ILE A 11 19.60 -13.12 8.23
N PRO A 12 19.94 -14.37 8.59
CA PRO A 12 19.11 -15.13 9.51
C PRO A 12 19.14 -14.49 10.91
N HIS A 13 18.13 -14.85 11.69
CA HIS A 13 17.88 -14.30 13.02
C HIS A 13 18.93 -14.76 14.07
N LEU A 14 20.13 -14.29 13.94
CA LEU A 14 21.20 -14.47 14.91
C LEU A 14 21.32 -13.17 15.71
N GLY A 15 20.84 -13.18 16.96
CA GLY A 15 21.05 -12.06 17.88
C GLY A 15 19.87 -11.12 18.15
N CYS A 16 18.69 -11.31 17.55
CA CYS A 16 17.55 -10.49 17.96
C CYS A 16 17.14 -10.79 19.40
N PRO A 17 17.15 -9.78 20.30
CA PRO A 17 16.91 -9.99 21.73
C PRO A 17 15.46 -10.30 22.08
N CYS A 18 14.51 -10.10 21.17
CA CYS A 18 13.08 -10.19 21.41
C CYS A 18 12.40 -11.27 20.57
N LYS A 19 11.41 -11.91 21.18
CA LYS A 19 10.49 -12.84 20.52
C LYS A 19 9.16 -12.13 20.28
N CYS A 20 9.08 -11.33 19.20
CA CYS A 20 7.83 -10.68 18.82
C CYS A 20 6.77 -11.73 18.48
N VAL A 21 5.53 -11.53 18.90
CA VAL A 21 4.44 -12.51 18.76
C VAL A 21 4.19 -12.94 17.30
N PHE A 22 4.44 -12.05 16.33
CA PHE A 22 4.21 -12.28 14.91
C PHE A 22 5.41 -12.88 14.15
N CYS A 23 6.56 -13.09 14.82
CA CYS A 23 7.81 -13.35 14.13
C CYS A 23 8.23 -14.81 14.19
N ASN A 24 8.31 -15.44 13.02
CA ASN A 24 8.98 -16.73 12.83
C ASN A 24 10.01 -16.59 11.69
N GLN A 25 11.19 -16.14 12.03
CA GLN A 25 12.23 -15.84 11.04
C GLN A 25 12.73 -17.08 10.30
N GLN A 26 12.70 -18.25 10.92
CA GLN A 26 13.11 -19.49 10.25
C GLN A 26 12.18 -19.82 9.07
N LYS A 27 10.87 -19.59 9.24
CA LYS A 27 9.89 -19.75 8.16
C LYS A 27 9.94 -18.61 7.16
N ILE A 28 10.13 -17.35 7.63
CA ILE A 28 10.15 -16.17 6.78
C ILE A 28 11.35 -16.13 5.84
N THR A 29 12.54 -16.52 6.32
CA THR A 29 13.78 -16.49 5.53
C THR A 29 14.13 -17.82 4.88
N ALA A 30 13.43 -18.90 5.24
CA ALA A 30 13.75 -20.30 4.86
C ALA A 30 15.22 -20.68 5.14
N ARG A 31 15.90 -19.99 6.07
CA ARG A 31 17.30 -20.18 6.42
C ARG A 31 17.46 -20.41 7.91
N THR A 32 18.22 -21.43 8.27
CA THR A 32 18.53 -21.82 9.67
C THR A 32 19.97 -21.54 10.05
N LYS A 33 20.86 -21.26 9.07
CA LYS A 33 22.29 -21.04 9.29
C LYS A 33 22.68 -19.61 8.97
N ALA A 34 23.73 -19.10 9.63
CA ALA A 34 24.35 -17.84 9.26
C ALA A 34 24.77 -17.85 7.79
N VAL A 35 24.57 -16.74 7.11
CA VAL A 35 25.06 -16.53 5.74
C VAL A 35 26.57 -16.34 5.85
N SER A 36 27.35 -17.06 5.06
CA SER A 36 28.80 -16.79 4.95
C SER A 36 29.06 -15.58 4.07
N THR A 37 30.23 -14.98 4.21
CA THR A 37 30.69 -13.90 3.34
C THR A 37 30.78 -14.33 1.87
N ASP A 38 31.10 -15.59 1.61
CA ASP A 38 31.12 -16.15 0.26
C ASP A 38 29.71 -16.26 -0.33
N GLU A 39 28.72 -16.67 0.46
CA GLU A 39 27.31 -16.67 0.03
C GLU A 39 26.77 -15.25 -0.26
N VAL A 40 27.29 -14.23 0.46
CA VAL A 40 27.01 -12.82 0.13
C VAL A 40 27.55 -12.49 -1.26
N ARG A 41 28.82 -12.82 -1.54
CA ARG A 41 29.44 -12.61 -2.87
C ARG A 41 28.67 -13.33 -3.98
N GLU A 42 28.40 -14.62 -3.80
CA GLU A 42 27.64 -15.42 -4.77
C GLU A 42 26.25 -14.80 -5.06
N THR A 43 25.58 -14.31 -4.02
CA THR A 43 24.29 -13.68 -4.18
C THR A 43 24.40 -12.38 -4.97
N VAL A 44 25.36 -11.52 -4.64
CA VAL A 44 25.58 -10.24 -5.35
C VAL A 44 25.92 -10.52 -6.82
N GLU A 45 26.86 -11.42 -7.12
CA GLU A 45 27.26 -11.76 -8.48
C GLU A 45 26.08 -12.31 -9.30
N ARG A 46 25.30 -13.20 -8.72
CA ARG A 46 24.11 -13.75 -9.37
C ARG A 46 23.09 -12.67 -9.73
N TYR A 47 22.83 -11.71 -8.82
CA TYR A 47 21.91 -10.61 -9.12
C TYR A 47 22.48 -9.67 -10.18
N LEU A 48 23.74 -9.25 -10.06
CA LEU A 48 24.40 -8.39 -11.04
C LEU A 48 24.38 -8.99 -12.45
N SER A 49 24.56 -10.31 -12.59
CA SER A 49 24.48 -10.99 -13.89
C SER A 49 23.10 -10.89 -14.55
N THR A 50 22.05 -10.59 -13.80
CA THR A 50 20.66 -10.48 -14.29
C THR A 50 20.21 -9.04 -14.53
N LEU A 51 21.00 -8.04 -14.11
CA LEU A 51 20.59 -6.63 -14.19
C LEU A 51 20.96 -5.97 -15.54
N GLY A 52 21.76 -6.63 -16.37
CA GLY A 52 22.15 -6.13 -17.70
C GLY A 52 22.89 -4.78 -17.62
N ASP A 53 22.45 -3.83 -18.46
CA ASP A 53 23.08 -2.50 -18.58
C ASP A 53 22.49 -1.47 -17.60
N LEU A 54 21.97 -1.90 -16.44
CA LEU A 54 21.49 -0.96 -15.42
C LEU A 54 22.69 -0.19 -14.86
N ASP A 55 22.54 1.14 -14.78
CA ASP A 55 23.58 2.01 -14.22
C ASP A 55 23.91 1.58 -12.77
N PRO A 56 25.17 1.33 -12.42
CA PRO A 56 25.58 1.01 -11.06
C PRO A 56 25.10 2.01 -10.00
N SER A 57 24.92 3.29 -10.35
CA SER A 57 24.37 4.32 -9.46
C SER A 57 22.92 4.03 -9.02
N GLU A 58 22.22 3.17 -9.74
CA GLU A 58 20.85 2.75 -9.47
C GLU A 58 20.77 1.38 -8.78
N ILE A 59 21.89 0.79 -8.38
CA ILE A 59 21.97 -0.53 -7.74
C ILE A 59 22.40 -0.39 -6.28
N GLU A 60 21.62 -0.97 -5.38
CA GLU A 60 21.93 -1.04 -3.94
C GLU A 60 22.04 -2.49 -3.47
N ILE A 61 22.93 -2.79 -2.53
CA ILE A 61 22.90 -4.03 -1.75
C ILE A 61 22.16 -3.76 -0.45
N ALA A 62 21.16 -4.59 -0.12
CA ALA A 62 20.36 -4.42 1.07
C ALA A 62 20.37 -5.67 1.96
N PHE A 63 20.70 -5.48 3.24
CA PHE A 63 20.65 -6.53 4.26
C PHE A 63 19.28 -6.50 4.95
N TYR A 64 18.53 -7.58 4.77
CA TYR A 64 17.17 -7.78 5.31
C TYR A 64 17.08 -9.04 6.17
N GLY A 65 15.94 -9.28 6.74
CA GLY A 65 15.60 -10.48 7.52
C GLY A 65 15.62 -10.21 9.00
N GLY A 66 16.67 -10.63 9.71
CA GLY A 66 16.87 -10.32 11.11
C GLY A 66 17.19 -8.83 11.34
N SER A 67 17.47 -8.49 12.58
CA SER A 67 17.96 -7.15 12.92
C SER A 67 19.46 -7.08 12.64
N PHE A 68 19.85 -6.34 11.60
CA PHE A 68 21.27 -6.31 11.17
C PHE A 68 22.20 -5.83 12.29
N THR A 69 21.82 -4.77 13.01
CA THR A 69 22.67 -4.18 14.07
C THR A 69 22.56 -4.92 15.42
N ALA A 70 21.70 -5.95 15.51
CA ALA A 70 21.62 -6.81 16.71
C ALA A 70 22.59 -8.01 16.67
N ILE A 71 23.22 -8.29 15.52
CA ILE A 71 24.29 -9.29 15.43
C ILE A 71 25.61 -8.71 15.96
N PRO A 72 26.59 -9.55 16.38
CA PRO A 72 27.89 -9.07 16.85
C PRO A 72 28.55 -8.13 15.82
N ILE A 73 29.20 -7.06 16.30
CA ILE A 73 29.76 -6.02 15.45
C ILE A 73 30.81 -6.56 14.46
N ASP A 74 31.58 -7.58 14.85
CA ASP A 74 32.54 -8.23 13.96
C ASP A 74 31.84 -8.93 12.78
N ALA A 75 30.67 -9.53 13.01
CA ALA A 75 29.88 -10.12 11.94
C ALA A 75 29.23 -9.06 11.04
N GLN A 76 28.74 -7.93 11.64
CA GLN A 76 28.28 -6.79 10.84
C GLN A 76 29.41 -6.30 9.92
N THR A 77 30.58 -6.07 10.49
CA THR A 77 31.76 -5.58 9.77
C THR A 77 32.14 -6.53 8.63
N ALA A 78 32.22 -7.82 8.86
CA ALA A 78 32.54 -8.80 7.82
C ALA A 78 31.56 -8.77 6.62
N TYR A 79 30.25 -8.62 6.88
CA TYR A 79 29.25 -8.48 5.81
C TYR A 79 29.39 -7.14 5.07
N LEU A 80 29.62 -6.07 5.81
CA LEU A 80 29.77 -4.72 5.24
C LEU A 80 31.04 -4.61 4.40
N GLU A 81 32.17 -5.19 4.82
CA GLU A 81 33.41 -5.25 4.06
C GLU A 81 33.21 -5.86 2.70
N VAL A 82 32.59 -7.06 2.67
CA VAL A 82 32.31 -7.76 1.41
C VAL A 82 31.39 -6.95 0.50
N ALA A 83 30.34 -6.35 1.05
CA ALA A 83 29.43 -5.54 0.25
C ALA A 83 30.08 -4.23 -0.24
N ASN A 84 30.98 -3.63 0.58
CA ASN A 84 31.72 -2.42 0.22
C ASN A 84 32.71 -2.64 -0.91
N GLU A 85 33.27 -3.84 -1.07
CA GLU A 85 34.12 -4.18 -2.22
C GLU A 85 33.45 -3.88 -3.56
N TYR A 86 32.14 -4.10 -3.65
CA TYR A 86 31.36 -3.81 -4.87
C TYR A 86 31.13 -2.31 -5.09
N ILE A 87 31.09 -1.52 -4.02
CA ILE A 87 31.07 -0.05 -4.12
C ILE A 87 32.42 0.45 -4.63
N ASP A 88 33.55 -0.03 -4.06
CA ASP A 88 34.86 0.34 -4.44
C ASP A 88 35.20 -0.02 -5.90
N GLN A 89 34.61 -1.11 -6.41
CA GLN A 89 34.65 -1.52 -7.81
C GLN A 89 33.73 -0.69 -8.72
N GLY A 90 32.89 0.21 -8.18
CA GLY A 90 31.90 0.98 -8.94
C GLY A 90 30.76 0.15 -9.53
N ARG A 91 30.46 -1.02 -8.96
CA ARG A 91 29.41 -1.95 -9.45
C ARG A 91 28.06 -1.76 -8.76
N VAL A 92 28.06 -1.15 -7.58
CA VAL A 92 26.86 -0.76 -6.82
C VAL A 92 27.09 0.62 -6.21
N SER A 93 26.02 1.32 -5.87
CA SER A 93 26.08 2.72 -5.39
C SER A 93 26.13 2.83 -3.87
N SER A 94 25.47 1.95 -3.14
CA SER A 94 25.29 2.11 -1.70
C SER A 94 24.81 0.85 -1.01
N LEU A 95 24.90 0.86 0.32
CA LEU A 95 24.34 -0.18 1.17
C LEU A 95 23.11 0.31 1.91
N HIS A 96 22.17 -0.61 2.12
CA HIS A 96 20.95 -0.41 2.88
C HIS A 96 20.84 -1.50 3.93
N ILE A 97 20.47 -1.16 5.16
CA ILE A 97 20.25 -2.15 6.23
C ILE A 97 18.87 -2.00 6.84
N SER A 98 18.30 -3.12 7.30
CA SER A 98 17.07 -3.13 8.07
C SER A 98 17.35 -3.62 9.49
N THR A 99 16.85 -2.88 10.48
CA THR A 99 17.15 -3.16 11.88
C THR A 99 16.06 -2.70 12.84
N ARG A 100 16.24 -2.99 14.12
CA ARG A 100 15.37 -2.58 15.24
C ARG A 100 15.80 -1.21 15.77
N PRO A 101 14.85 -0.40 16.28
CA PRO A 101 15.18 0.89 16.88
C PRO A 101 16.10 0.79 18.11
N ASP A 102 15.89 -0.24 18.95
CA ASP A 102 16.64 -0.49 20.17
C ASP A 102 18.05 -1.07 19.98
N CYS A 103 18.47 -1.23 18.71
CA CYS A 103 19.79 -1.70 18.32
C CYS A 103 20.55 -0.61 17.52
N ILE A 104 20.32 0.65 17.81
CA ILE A 104 20.98 1.81 17.20
C ILE A 104 21.65 2.62 18.29
N ASP A 105 22.94 2.81 18.16
CA ASP A 105 23.78 3.69 18.98
C ASP A 105 24.86 4.36 18.13
N GLU A 106 25.70 5.17 18.76
CA GLU A 106 26.75 5.93 18.10
C GLU A 106 27.85 5.04 17.50
N GLU A 107 28.25 3.98 18.21
CA GLU A 107 29.28 3.03 17.74
C GLU A 107 28.80 2.27 16.50
N ILE A 108 27.57 1.80 16.53
CA ILE A 108 26.91 1.14 15.39
C ILE A 108 26.87 2.07 14.17
N LEU A 109 26.43 3.33 14.36
CA LEU A 109 26.32 4.28 13.25
C LEU A 109 27.68 4.66 12.68
N GLU A 110 28.72 4.75 13.50
CA GLU A 110 30.08 4.98 13.03
C GLU A 110 30.58 3.82 12.18
N ASN A 111 30.31 2.57 12.62
CA ASN A 111 30.66 1.39 11.83
C ASN A 111 29.92 1.37 10.47
N LEU A 112 28.60 1.62 10.48
CA LEU A 112 27.80 1.68 9.25
C LEU A 112 28.30 2.75 8.27
N LYS A 113 28.68 3.91 8.79
CA LYS A 113 29.20 5.02 7.98
C LYS A 113 30.52 4.70 7.32
N ARG A 114 31.43 3.99 8.02
CA ARG A 114 32.75 3.56 7.50
C ARG A 114 32.59 2.71 6.23
N TYR A 115 31.52 1.94 6.10
CA TYR A 115 31.28 1.03 4.98
C TYR A 115 30.22 1.51 4.00
N ASN A 116 30.02 2.83 3.87
CA ASN A 116 29.13 3.43 2.88
C ASN A 116 27.65 2.99 2.96
N VAL A 117 27.16 2.64 4.16
CA VAL A 117 25.71 2.47 4.37
C VAL A 117 25.07 3.83 4.17
N SER A 118 24.10 3.92 3.28
CA SER A 118 23.36 5.14 2.97
C SER A 118 21.99 5.18 3.62
N THR A 119 21.35 4.03 3.77
CA THR A 119 19.97 3.92 4.21
C THR A 119 19.82 2.95 5.39
N ILE A 120 19.16 3.40 6.44
CA ILE A 120 18.82 2.58 7.60
C ILE A 120 17.31 2.53 7.71
N GLU A 121 16.74 1.33 7.58
CA GLU A 121 15.30 1.08 7.73
C GLU A 121 15.00 0.53 9.11
N LEU A 122 14.20 1.27 9.88
CA LEU A 122 13.77 0.88 11.23
C LEU A 122 12.48 0.06 11.18
N GLY A 123 12.52 -1.15 11.70
CA GLY A 123 11.36 -1.97 11.97
C GLY A 123 10.59 -1.49 13.20
N VAL A 124 9.95 -0.33 13.12
CA VAL A 124 9.19 0.29 14.22
C VAL A 124 7.92 -0.52 14.51
N GLN A 125 7.21 -0.90 13.47
CA GLN A 125 5.96 -1.64 13.43
C GLN A 125 4.73 -0.81 13.85
N SER A 126 4.77 -0.08 14.96
CA SER A 126 3.73 0.86 15.43
C SER A 126 4.36 1.96 16.27
N PHE A 127 3.70 3.10 16.36
CA PHE A 127 4.02 4.15 17.36
C PHE A 127 3.05 4.14 18.56
N SER A 128 2.11 3.19 18.62
CA SER A 128 1.28 2.93 19.79
C SER A 128 2.01 2.01 20.77
N ASP A 129 2.36 2.52 21.96
CA ASP A 129 3.07 1.74 22.98
C ASP A 129 2.28 0.51 23.44
N GLU A 130 0.94 0.59 23.43
CA GLU A 130 0.11 -0.57 23.73
C GLU A 130 0.28 -1.67 22.68
N VAL A 131 0.25 -1.33 21.38
CA VAL A 131 0.49 -2.28 20.28
C VAL A 131 1.88 -2.88 20.36
N LEU A 132 2.90 -2.05 20.62
CA LEU A 132 4.29 -2.50 20.80
C LEU A 132 4.42 -3.47 21.98
N ARG A 133 3.79 -3.17 23.11
CA ARG A 133 3.78 -4.01 24.31
C ARG A 133 3.08 -5.36 24.06
N LEU A 134 1.87 -5.32 23.48
CA LEU A 134 1.11 -6.55 23.17
C LEU A 134 1.81 -7.41 22.13
N SER A 135 2.54 -6.80 21.21
CA SER A 135 3.33 -7.49 20.19
C SER A 135 4.72 -7.93 20.68
N LYS A 136 5.06 -7.69 21.96
CA LYS A 136 6.37 -8.04 22.56
C LYS A 136 7.56 -7.48 21.77
N ARG A 137 7.44 -6.21 21.30
CA ARG A 137 8.50 -5.58 20.48
C ARG A 137 9.79 -5.33 21.26
N GLY A 138 9.72 -5.18 22.59
CA GLY A 138 10.87 -4.90 23.46
C GLY A 138 11.37 -3.46 23.45
N HIS A 139 10.75 -2.56 22.68
CA HIS A 139 10.99 -1.13 22.69
C HIS A 139 9.64 -0.39 22.67
N ASP A 140 9.65 0.87 23.07
CA ASP A 140 8.55 1.81 23.00
C ASP A 140 8.69 2.79 21.83
N SER A 141 7.72 3.68 21.70
CA SER A 141 7.69 4.71 20.66
C SER A 141 8.81 5.75 20.81
N GLU A 142 9.22 6.08 22.03
CA GLU A 142 10.28 7.07 22.28
C GLU A 142 11.67 6.54 21.88
N ILE A 143 11.94 5.26 22.09
CA ILE A 143 13.15 4.59 21.58
C ILE A 143 13.17 4.67 20.05
N ALA A 144 12.03 4.39 19.38
CA ALA A 144 11.92 4.47 17.92
C ALA A 144 12.16 5.89 17.40
N LYS A 145 11.58 6.91 18.07
CA LYS A 145 11.77 8.32 17.72
C LYS A 145 13.22 8.78 17.93
N SER A 146 13.83 8.34 19.03
CA SER A 146 15.22 8.69 19.35
C SER A 146 16.20 8.08 18.34
N ALA A 147 16.03 6.80 18.00
CA ALA A 147 16.82 6.15 16.98
C ALA A 147 16.68 6.84 15.61
N ALA A 148 15.45 7.18 15.20
CA ALA A 148 15.19 7.87 13.95
C ALA A 148 15.89 9.25 13.89
N LYS A 149 15.82 10.03 14.96
CA LYS A 149 16.52 11.33 15.08
C LYS A 149 18.03 11.16 14.99
N LEU A 150 18.58 10.17 15.68
CA LEU A 150 20.01 9.89 15.68
C LEU A 150 20.53 9.49 14.28
N ILE A 151 19.82 8.60 13.59
CA ILE A 151 20.10 8.19 12.21
C ILE A 151 20.17 9.41 11.27
N LYS A 152 19.17 10.28 11.34
CA LYS A 152 19.14 11.50 10.51
C LYS A 152 20.23 12.49 10.89
N ALA A 153 20.51 12.68 12.17
CA ALA A 153 21.57 13.55 12.65
C ALA A 153 22.97 13.12 12.16
N ARG A 154 23.16 11.82 11.93
CA ARG A 154 24.40 11.23 11.37
C ARG A 154 24.44 11.22 9.85
N GLY A 155 23.42 11.76 9.16
CA GLY A 155 23.36 11.94 7.71
C GLY A 155 22.94 10.70 6.93
N PHE A 156 22.34 9.69 7.56
CA PHE A 156 21.76 8.55 6.86
C PHE A 156 20.34 8.87 6.39
N LYS A 157 19.95 8.22 5.29
CA LYS A 157 18.52 8.16 4.88
C LYS A 157 17.78 7.25 5.85
N LEU A 158 16.61 7.72 6.31
CA LEU A 158 15.76 6.99 7.22
C LEU A 158 14.66 6.26 6.47
N GLY A 159 14.48 4.97 6.74
CA GLY A 159 13.30 4.19 6.38
C GLY A 159 12.48 3.81 7.61
N ILE A 160 11.15 3.78 7.48
CA ILE A 160 10.25 3.32 8.54
C ILE A 160 9.37 2.19 8.01
N GLN A 161 9.42 1.05 8.71
CA GLN A 161 8.53 -0.08 8.45
C GLN A 161 7.44 -0.12 9.51
N LEU A 162 6.18 -0.18 9.07
CA LEU A 162 4.99 -0.31 9.91
C LEU A 162 4.22 -1.59 9.57
N MET A 163 3.60 -2.17 10.59
CA MET A 163 2.65 -3.27 10.45
C MET A 163 1.24 -2.80 10.80
N ILE A 164 0.25 -3.41 10.17
CA ILE A 164 -1.17 -3.06 10.31
C ILE A 164 -1.91 -4.28 10.85
N GLY A 165 -2.67 -4.10 11.94
CA GLY A 165 -3.46 -5.18 12.53
C GLY A 165 -2.69 -6.06 13.49
N LEU A 166 -1.66 -5.57 14.16
CA LEU A 166 -1.03 -6.23 15.29
C LEU A 166 -2.01 -6.30 16.50
N PRO A 167 -1.74 -7.16 17.51
CA PRO A 167 -2.56 -7.21 18.72
C PRO A 167 -2.78 -5.82 19.33
N GLY A 168 -4.04 -5.47 19.57
CA GLY A 168 -4.44 -4.17 20.12
C GLY A 168 -4.45 -3.02 19.10
N ASP A 169 -4.19 -3.27 17.81
CA ASP A 169 -4.19 -2.22 16.79
C ASP A 169 -5.62 -1.83 16.37
N SER A 170 -5.79 -0.57 15.96
CA SER A 170 -7.04 -0.01 15.46
C SER A 170 -6.76 0.95 14.29
N LEU A 171 -7.82 1.38 13.59
CA LEU A 171 -7.68 2.39 12.53
C LEU A 171 -7.04 3.68 13.07
N GLU A 172 -7.47 4.14 14.25
CA GLU A 172 -6.94 5.35 14.89
C GLU A 172 -5.46 5.22 15.23
N ARG A 173 -5.03 4.03 15.71
CA ARG A 173 -3.62 3.75 16.03
C ARG A 173 -2.77 3.62 14.77
N CYS A 174 -3.32 3.07 13.69
CA CYS A 174 -2.70 3.07 12.37
C CYS A 174 -2.49 4.49 11.85
N ILE A 175 -3.52 5.34 11.90
CA ILE A 175 -3.45 6.76 11.51
C ILE A 175 -2.42 7.50 12.37
N TYR A 176 -2.45 7.31 13.69
CA TYR A 176 -1.48 7.89 14.61
C TYR A 176 -0.05 7.48 14.23
N SER A 177 0.20 6.20 13.97
CA SER A 177 1.51 5.71 13.57
C SER A 177 1.98 6.30 12.23
N ALA A 178 1.06 6.51 11.27
CA ALA A 178 1.38 7.20 10.02
C ALA A 178 1.73 8.68 10.25
N MET A 179 1.02 9.37 11.14
CA MET A 179 1.29 10.79 11.48
C MET A 179 2.64 10.94 12.19
N GLU A 180 2.97 10.08 13.16
CA GLU A 180 4.27 10.06 13.83
C GLU A 180 5.41 9.79 12.82
N THR A 181 5.16 8.90 11.84
CA THR A 181 6.10 8.67 10.74
C THR A 181 6.33 9.93 9.91
N VAL A 182 5.26 10.67 9.57
CA VAL A 182 5.38 11.94 8.84
C VAL A 182 6.19 12.96 9.65
N ALA A 183 5.98 13.04 10.98
CA ALA A 183 6.72 13.96 11.84
C ALA A 183 8.24 13.66 11.87
N LEU A 184 8.64 12.41 11.68
CA LEU A 184 10.04 12.02 11.58
C LEU A 184 10.64 12.28 10.19
N ALA A 185 9.79 12.57 9.19
CA ALA A 185 10.16 12.85 7.80
C ALA A 185 11.18 11.85 7.23
N PRO A 186 10.87 10.54 7.15
CA PRO A 186 11.75 9.56 6.53
C PRO A 186 11.72 9.71 5.01
N GLU A 187 12.76 9.25 4.32
CA GLU A 187 12.82 9.18 2.87
C GLU A 187 11.95 8.06 2.31
N LEU A 188 11.78 6.99 3.07
CA LEU A 188 11.00 5.82 2.63
C LEU A 188 10.18 5.18 3.74
N ALA A 189 9.11 4.50 3.34
CA ALA A 189 8.27 3.70 4.23
C ALA A 189 7.88 2.37 3.62
N ARG A 190 7.54 1.40 4.48
CA ARG A 190 6.91 0.13 4.11
C ARG A 190 5.70 -0.13 5.00
N LEU A 191 4.63 -0.66 4.41
CA LEU A 191 3.38 -0.98 5.08
C LEU A 191 3.09 -2.48 4.92
N TYR A 192 3.00 -3.19 6.03
CA TYR A 192 2.75 -4.64 6.03
C TYR A 192 1.50 -5.00 6.83
N PRO A 193 0.38 -5.35 6.17
CA PRO A 193 -0.71 -6.03 6.85
C PRO A 193 -0.21 -7.28 7.55
N THR A 194 -0.66 -7.48 8.79
CA THR A 194 -0.26 -8.62 9.62
C THR A 194 -0.84 -9.91 9.08
N LEU A 195 0.01 -10.92 8.97
CA LEU A 195 -0.37 -12.29 8.64
C LEU A 195 -0.11 -13.19 9.85
N VAL A 196 -1.03 -14.10 10.10
CA VAL A 196 -0.88 -15.16 11.11
C VAL A 196 -0.09 -16.30 10.50
N ILE A 197 1.14 -16.45 10.94
CA ILE A 197 2.07 -17.46 10.42
C ILE A 197 2.23 -18.59 11.44
N ASP A 198 2.15 -19.80 10.95
CA ASP A 198 2.34 -21.02 11.70
C ASP A 198 3.60 -21.02 12.59
N GLY A 199 3.48 -21.50 13.84
CA GLY A 199 4.57 -21.57 14.81
C GLY A 199 5.04 -20.20 15.31
N THR A 200 4.14 -19.20 15.30
CA THR A 200 4.29 -17.92 15.99
C THR A 200 3.37 -17.88 17.20
N GLU A 201 3.69 -17.07 18.20
CA GLU A 201 2.78 -16.84 19.33
C GLU A 201 1.47 -16.17 18.84
N LEU A 202 1.51 -15.39 17.78
CA LEU A 202 0.33 -14.81 17.16
C LEU A 202 -0.62 -15.88 16.60
N TYR A 203 -0.06 -16.99 16.10
CA TYR A 203 -0.85 -18.14 15.69
C TYR A 203 -1.56 -18.80 16.88
N ASP A 204 -0.85 -18.98 18.01
CA ASP A 204 -1.46 -19.52 19.23
C ASP A 204 -2.59 -18.60 19.74
N MET A 205 -2.38 -17.27 19.72
CA MET A 205 -3.40 -16.28 20.07
C MET A 205 -4.59 -16.28 19.11
N TYR A 206 -4.38 -16.58 17.83
CA TYR A 206 -5.44 -16.70 16.85
C TYR A 206 -6.28 -17.97 17.07
N GLU A 207 -5.62 -19.10 17.36
CA GLU A 207 -6.30 -20.37 17.62
C GLU A 207 -7.11 -20.35 18.92
N ASP A 208 -6.63 -19.68 19.96
CA ASP A 208 -7.35 -19.56 21.24
C ASP A 208 -8.38 -18.42 21.28
N GLY A 209 -8.49 -17.64 20.19
CA GLY A 209 -9.45 -16.54 20.05
C GLY A 209 -9.07 -15.25 20.79
N SER A 210 -7.86 -15.14 21.36
CA SER A 210 -7.36 -13.90 22.00
C SER A 210 -6.87 -12.85 21.00
N TYR A 211 -6.70 -13.23 19.73
CA TYR A 211 -6.39 -12.35 18.62
C TYR A 211 -7.28 -12.66 17.40
N GLU A 212 -7.85 -11.64 16.80
CA GLU A 212 -8.61 -11.72 15.56
C GLU A 212 -7.80 -11.11 14.42
N ALA A 213 -7.57 -11.89 13.36
CA ALA A 213 -6.88 -11.43 12.17
C ALA A 213 -7.77 -10.51 11.35
N LEU A 214 -7.22 -9.44 10.77
CA LEU A 214 -7.99 -8.50 9.95
C LEU A 214 -8.63 -9.20 8.75
N SER A 215 -9.88 -8.87 8.48
CA SER A 215 -10.51 -9.16 7.19
C SER A 215 -9.78 -8.43 6.07
N LYS A 216 -10.03 -8.83 4.83
CA LYS A 216 -9.44 -8.16 3.66
C LYS A 216 -9.86 -6.70 3.58
N GLU A 217 -11.11 -6.44 3.84
CA GLU A 217 -11.73 -5.11 3.79
C GLU A 217 -11.10 -4.19 4.84
N GLU A 218 -10.93 -4.68 6.06
CA GLU A 218 -10.34 -3.93 7.15
C GLU A 218 -8.83 -3.69 6.93
N ALA A 219 -8.09 -4.71 6.48
CA ALA A 219 -6.68 -4.57 6.12
C ALA A 219 -6.48 -3.54 5.00
N LEU A 220 -7.36 -3.56 3.99
CA LEU A 220 -7.33 -2.62 2.89
C LEU A 220 -7.66 -1.20 3.35
N LEU A 221 -8.70 -1.02 4.18
CA LEU A 221 -9.10 0.28 4.72
C LEU A 221 -7.96 0.93 5.52
N ARG A 222 -7.43 0.21 6.52
CA ARG A 222 -6.36 0.75 7.39
C ARG A 222 -5.09 1.07 6.59
N THR A 223 -4.70 0.18 5.68
CA THR A 223 -3.52 0.40 4.85
C THR A 223 -3.70 1.59 3.91
N LYS A 224 -4.89 1.75 3.31
CA LYS A 224 -5.24 2.88 2.45
C LYS A 224 -5.12 4.21 3.18
N GLU A 225 -5.67 4.32 4.39
CA GLU A 225 -5.60 5.57 5.16
C GLU A 225 -4.15 5.92 5.53
N MET A 226 -3.35 4.96 5.98
CA MET A 226 -1.92 5.18 6.21
C MET A 226 -1.19 5.59 4.92
N TYR A 227 -1.47 4.91 3.82
CA TYR A 227 -0.88 5.20 2.51
C TYR A 227 -1.16 6.64 2.08
N LYS A 228 -2.41 7.11 2.19
CA LYS A 228 -2.82 8.48 1.84
C LYS A 228 -2.04 9.53 2.66
N ILE A 229 -1.87 9.30 3.97
CA ILE A 229 -1.13 10.21 4.87
C ILE A 229 0.35 10.29 4.46
N LEU A 230 1.02 9.15 4.28
CA LEU A 230 2.43 9.07 3.93
C LEU A 230 2.69 9.62 2.51
N HIS A 231 1.85 9.26 1.54
CA HIS A 231 1.95 9.74 0.16
C HIS A 231 1.77 11.24 0.06
N LYS A 232 0.79 11.82 0.77
CA LYS A 232 0.56 13.27 0.82
C LYS A 232 1.76 14.03 1.41
N ALA A 233 2.49 13.41 2.33
CA ALA A 233 3.72 13.96 2.90
C ALA A 233 4.96 13.80 1.99
N GLY A 234 4.82 13.19 0.81
CA GLY A 234 5.92 12.98 -0.14
C GLY A 234 6.86 11.83 0.23
N ILE A 235 6.51 10.99 1.20
CA ILE A 235 7.31 9.84 1.60
C ILE A 235 7.22 8.74 0.54
N ASN A 236 8.37 8.22 0.10
CA ASN A 236 8.41 7.12 -0.86
C ASN A 236 7.95 5.80 -0.21
N ILE A 237 6.75 5.35 -0.52
CA ILE A 237 6.23 4.08 -0.03
C ILE A 237 6.79 2.96 -0.92
N MET A 238 7.91 2.36 -0.51
CA MET A 238 8.63 1.35 -1.30
C MET A 238 7.82 0.06 -1.45
N ARG A 239 7.11 -0.35 -0.40
CA ARG A 239 6.36 -1.60 -0.41
C ARG A 239 5.07 -1.50 0.40
N VAL A 240 4.04 -2.17 -0.12
CA VAL A 240 2.77 -2.42 0.56
C VAL A 240 2.43 -3.90 0.41
N GLY A 241 2.30 -4.60 1.54
CA GLY A 241 2.10 -6.04 1.59
C GLY A 241 3.37 -6.85 1.26
N LEU A 242 3.31 -8.14 1.55
CA LEU A 242 4.40 -9.07 1.34
C LEU A 242 4.44 -9.57 -0.11
N LYS A 243 5.64 -9.83 -0.62
CA LYS A 243 5.81 -10.51 -1.91
C LYS A 243 5.72 -12.03 -1.72
N SER A 244 5.26 -12.73 -2.74
CA SER A 244 5.24 -14.20 -2.78
C SER A 244 6.62 -14.85 -2.62
N THR A 245 7.68 -14.13 -2.92
CA THR A 245 9.07 -14.61 -2.80
C THR A 245 9.68 -14.43 -1.41
N ASP A 246 9.04 -13.63 -0.53
CA ASP A 246 9.65 -13.24 0.74
C ASP A 246 9.37 -14.27 1.87
N ILE A 247 8.21 -14.91 1.88
CA ILE A 247 7.80 -15.81 2.99
C ILE A 247 7.60 -17.23 2.51
N ILE A 248 7.24 -17.34 1.26
CA ILE A 248 6.69 -18.58 0.73
C ILE A 248 7.41 -18.78 -0.58
N GLY A 249 8.50 -19.50 -0.51
CA GLY A 249 9.25 -19.90 -1.70
C GLY A 249 8.41 -20.79 -2.58
N GLY A 250 7.51 -20.21 -3.36
CA GLY A 250 6.64 -20.93 -4.25
C GLY A 250 5.17 -20.95 -3.83
N SER A 251 4.39 -21.84 -4.38
CA SER A 251 2.92 -21.96 -4.28
C SER A 251 2.36 -22.38 -2.90
N ASP A 252 3.17 -22.51 -1.88
CA ASP A 252 2.71 -23.02 -0.59
C ASP A 252 2.32 -21.89 0.37
N LEU A 253 1.04 -21.50 0.33
CA LEU A 253 0.40 -20.58 1.28
C LEU A 253 -0.06 -21.29 2.57
N SER A 254 0.25 -22.58 2.75
CA SER A 254 -0.21 -23.37 3.88
C SER A 254 0.29 -22.88 5.24
N ALA A 255 1.35 -22.08 5.27
CA ALA A 255 1.87 -21.49 6.50
C ALA A 255 1.09 -20.24 6.96
N ILE A 256 0.13 -19.73 6.18
CA ILE A 256 -0.68 -18.57 6.53
C ILE A 256 -2.06 -19.04 6.97
N ASN A 257 -2.38 -18.83 8.25
CA ASN A 257 -3.64 -19.27 8.86
C ASN A 257 -4.65 -18.15 9.04
N GLY A 258 -4.24 -16.90 8.97
CA GLY A 258 -5.12 -15.74 9.11
C GLY A 258 -4.52 -14.47 8.55
N GLY A 259 -5.37 -13.45 8.37
CA GLY A 259 -5.03 -12.21 7.72
C GLY A 259 -5.14 -12.29 6.19
N THR A 260 -4.87 -11.18 5.52
CA THR A 260 -5.04 -11.07 4.07
C THR A 260 -3.71 -11.04 3.34
N TYR A 261 -3.36 -12.16 2.72
CA TYR A 261 -2.29 -12.20 1.73
C TYR A 261 -2.86 -11.96 0.32
N HIS A 262 -2.28 -11.02 -0.40
CA HIS A 262 -2.58 -10.82 -1.82
C HIS A 262 -1.30 -10.35 -2.55
N PRO A 263 -0.88 -11.03 -3.65
CA PRO A 263 0.38 -10.71 -4.35
C PRO A 263 0.40 -9.30 -4.93
N ALA A 264 -0.76 -8.74 -5.21
CA ALA A 264 -0.96 -7.37 -5.72
C ALA A 264 -1.62 -6.46 -4.66
N PHE A 265 -1.34 -6.64 -3.36
CA PHE A 265 -2.02 -5.86 -2.30
C PHE A 265 -1.85 -4.36 -2.48
N ARG A 266 -0.66 -3.89 -2.91
CA ARG A 266 -0.42 -2.49 -3.26
C ARG A 266 -1.40 -1.99 -4.32
N GLN A 267 -1.63 -2.77 -5.37
CA GLN A 267 -2.58 -2.39 -6.43
C GLN A 267 -4.01 -2.31 -5.92
N LEU A 268 -4.39 -3.17 -4.94
CA LEU A 268 -5.70 -3.06 -4.30
C LEU A 268 -5.83 -1.73 -3.55
N VAL A 269 -4.83 -1.34 -2.76
CA VAL A 269 -4.80 -0.07 -2.03
C VAL A 269 -4.87 1.13 -2.98
N GLU A 270 -3.99 1.18 -3.98
CA GLU A 270 -3.95 2.27 -4.96
C GLU A 270 -5.24 2.29 -5.82
N GLY A 271 -5.84 1.13 -6.08
CA GLY A 271 -7.13 1.00 -6.76
C GLY A 271 -8.29 1.59 -5.96
N GLU A 272 -8.35 1.36 -4.65
CA GLU A 272 -9.38 1.96 -3.79
C GLU A 272 -9.21 3.49 -3.70
N ILE A 273 -7.99 4.00 -3.64
CA ILE A 273 -7.72 5.45 -3.68
C ILE A 273 -8.22 6.04 -5.01
N ALA A 274 -7.94 5.37 -6.13
CA ALA A 274 -8.42 5.79 -7.44
C ALA A 274 -9.95 5.79 -7.52
N TYR A 275 -10.58 4.73 -7.00
CA TYR A 275 -12.03 4.63 -6.96
C TYR A 275 -12.67 5.79 -6.17
N GLU A 276 -12.17 6.09 -4.96
CA GLU A 276 -12.66 7.21 -4.15
C GLU A 276 -12.53 8.55 -4.88
N ALA A 277 -11.37 8.82 -5.50
CA ALA A 277 -11.13 10.07 -6.23
C ALA A 277 -12.03 10.23 -7.46
N ILE A 278 -12.32 9.14 -8.16
CA ILE A 278 -13.22 9.15 -9.32
C ILE A 278 -14.67 9.29 -8.84
N LYS A 279 -15.06 8.55 -7.82
CA LYS A 279 -16.41 8.61 -7.24
C LYS A 279 -16.78 10.02 -6.80
N GLU A 280 -15.89 10.73 -6.12
CA GLU A 280 -16.12 12.12 -5.70
C GLU A 280 -16.43 13.04 -6.90
N GLN A 281 -15.73 12.86 -8.03
CA GLN A 281 -15.96 13.64 -9.23
C GLN A 281 -17.28 13.28 -9.92
N LEU A 282 -17.62 11.97 -9.99
CA LEU A 282 -18.87 11.52 -10.57
C LEU A 282 -20.09 11.97 -9.73
N ASP A 283 -19.98 11.95 -8.40
CA ASP A 283 -21.00 12.48 -7.49
C ASP A 283 -21.22 14.00 -7.71
N ALA A 284 -20.13 14.75 -7.94
CA ALA A 284 -20.20 16.16 -8.24
C ALA A 284 -20.85 16.43 -9.63
N LEU A 285 -20.57 15.58 -10.62
CA LEU A 285 -21.19 15.67 -11.94
C LEU A 285 -22.68 15.31 -11.88
N MET A 286 -23.08 14.28 -11.14
CA MET A 286 -24.50 13.94 -10.93
C MET A 286 -25.28 15.09 -10.33
N LYS A 287 -24.78 15.73 -9.27
CA LYS A 287 -25.45 16.88 -8.65
C LYS A 287 -25.65 18.05 -9.62
N LYS A 288 -24.70 18.26 -10.54
CA LYS A 288 -24.83 19.31 -11.58
C LYS A 288 -25.87 18.95 -12.63
N THR A 289 -25.97 17.67 -13.01
CA THR A 289 -26.92 17.21 -14.04
C THR A 289 -28.34 17.08 -13.52
N ASP A 290 -28.56 16.68 -12.25
CA ASP A 290 -29.87 16.63 -11.61
C ASP A 290 -30.46 18.05 -11.38
N GLY A 291 -29.62 19.08 -11.27
CA GLY A 291 -30.02 20.49 -11.22
C GLY A 291 -30.37 21.11 -12.60
N MET A 292 -30.06 20.43 -13.68
CA MET A 292 -30.52 20.75 -15.02
C MET A 292 -31.87 20.06 -15.30
N GLY A 293 -32.94 20.60 -14.73
CA GLY A 293 -34.31 20.23 -15.11
C GLY A 293 -34.51 20.37 -16.61
N PRO A 294 -35.49 19.68 -17.21
CA PRO A 294 -35.69 19.70 -18.66
C PRO A 294 -35.80 21.13 -19.15
N ALA A 295 -34.91 21.51 -20.08
CA ALA A 295 -34.99 22.78 -20.77
C ALA A 295 -36.44 22.94 -21.27
N HIS A 296 -37.10 24.07 -20.89
CA HIS A 296 -38.41 24.45 -21.39
C HIS A 296 -38.43 24.33 -22.91
N ALA A 297 -39.26 23.41 -23.41
CA ALA A 297 -39.68 23.46 -24.79
C ALA A 297 -40.38 24.80 -25.01
N PRO A 298 -40.11 25.54 -26.13
CA PRO A 298 -40.78 26.79 -26.37
C PRO A 298 -42.28 26.56 -26.52
N ASN A 299 -43.09 27.31 -25.75
CA ASN A 299 -44.51 27.42 -25.91
C ASN A 299 -44.82 27.87 -27.35
N ILE A 300 -45.45 27.02 -28.13
CA ILE A 300 -46.10 27.44 -29.38
C ILE A 300 -47.49 27.90 -28.97
N ASP A 301 -47.67 29.24 -28.86
CA ASP A 301 -48.96 29.84 -28.75
C ASP A 301 -49.77 29.56 -30.04
N GLY A 302 -50.80 28.82 -29.93
CA GLY A 302 -51.81 28.59 -30.98
C GLY A 302 -53.20 28.94 -30.50
N THR A 303 -53.57 30.10 -30.90
CA THR A 303 -54.87 30.78 -30.70
C THR A 303 -56.11 29.92 -30.96
N GLY A 304 -57.08 30.06 -30.09
CA GLY A 304 -58.43 30.44 -30.50
C GLY A 304 -59.54 29.37 -30.56
N LEU A 305 -60.51 29.57 -29.74
CA LEU A 305 -61.96 29.64 -29.94
C LEU A 305 -62.83 28.73 -29.07
N ALA A 306 -63.72 29.42 -28.45
CA ALA A 306 -64.74 29.03 -27.48
C ALA A 306 -65.85 28.11 -28.07
N SER A 307 -66.49 27.33 -27.22
CA SER A 307 -67.93 27.36 -26.90
C SER A 307 -68.36 26.13 -26.04
N ALA A 308 -69.08 26.42 -25.00
CA ALA A 308 -69.86 25.48 -24.19
C ALA A 308 -71.33 25.38 -24.75
N PRO A 309 -72.34 24.72 -24.12
CA PRO A 309 -72.36 23.62 -23.19
C PRO A 309 -73.45 22.55 -23.56
N GLY A 310 -73.59 21.41 -22.82
CA GLY A 310 -74.79 20.60 -22.90
C GLY A 310 -74.70 19.16 -22.37
N SER A 311 -75.16 18.99 -21.13
CA SER A 311 -75.97 17.95 -20.53
C SER A 311 -75.83 16.43 -20.76
N ASN A 312 -75.62 15.76 -19.62
CA ASN A 312 -76.28 14.47 -19.13
C ASN A 312 -76.28 13.22 -20.00
N SER A 313 -75.69 12.13 -19.53
CA SER A 313 -76.33 11.02 -18.79
C SER A 313 -75.45 9.75 -18.75
N SER A 314 -75.32 9.22 -17.55
CA SER A 314 -75.25 7.79 -17.11
C SER A 314 -74.78 6.72 -18.08
N GLY A 315 -73.79 5.91 -17.59
CA GLY A 315 -73.47 4.61 -18.12
C GLY A 315 -72.19 4.00 -17.52
N PHE A 316 -72.36 3.16 -16.52
CA PHE A 316 -71.40 2.25 -15.93
C PHE A 316 -70.73 1.38 -17.01
N THR A 317 -69.42 1.28 -17.05
CA THR A 317 -68.66 -0.01 -17.09
C THR A 317 -67.19 0.24 -16.89
N SER A 318 -66.64 -0.47 -15.93
CA SER A 318 -65.25 -0.60 -15.56
C SER A 318 -64.40 -1.23 -16.66
N THR A 319 -63.31 -0.61 -17.00
CA THR A 319 -62.08 -1.30 -17.36
C THR A 319 -60.89 -0.31 -17.15
N THR A 320 -60.27 -0.47 -16.02
CA THR A 320 -58.98 0.16 -15.75
C THR A 320 -57.91 -0.57 -16.55
N SER A 321 -57.63 -0.14 -17.77
CA SER A 321 -56.41 -0.44 -18.47
C SER A 321 -55.36 0.57 -17.99
N SER A 322 -54.58 0.14 -16.98
CA SER A 322 -53.34 0.80 -16.60
C SER A 322 -52.38 0.71 -17.77
N SER A 323 -52.33 1.74 -18.58
CA SER A 323 -51.27 1.94 -19.55
C SER A 323 -49.99 2.31 -18.78
N TYR A 324 -49.18 1.31 -18.41
CA TYR A 324 -47.77 1.55 -18.13
C TYR A 324 -47.17 2.01 -19.46
N ALA A 325 -47.05 3.32 -19.62
CA ALA A 325 -46.21 3.91 -20.67
C ALA A 325 -44.79 3.41 -20.40
N ASN A 326 -44.29 2.51 -21.26
CA ASN A 326 -42.88 2.20 -21.35
C ASN A 326 -42.16 3.50 -21.78
N GLU A 327 -41.79 4.33 -20.80
CA GLU A 327 -40.84 5.41 -21.08
C GLU A 327 -39.57 4.79 -21.63
N ALA A 328 -39.22 5.15 -22.84
CA ALA A 328 -37.94 4.79 -23.43
C ALA A 328 -36.79 5.20 -22.48
N PRO A 329 -35.82 4.34 -22.22
CA PRO A 329 -34.74 4.65 -21.31
C PRO A 329 -34.05 5.96 -21.74
N LYS A 330 -33.97 6.92 -20.83
CA LYS A 330 -33.30 8.20 -21.08
C LYS A 330 -31.87 7.94 -21.60
N PRO A 331 -31.38 8.69 -22.59
CA PRO A 331 -30.03 8.50 -23.10
C PRO A 331 -29.02 8.73 -21.97
N LYS A 332 -28.06 7.81 -21.83
CA LYS A 332 -26.99 7.93 -20.83
C LYS A 332 -26.06 9.09 -21.19
N LEU A 333 -25.67 9.86 -20.18
CA LEU A 333 -24.66 10.91 -20.33
C LEU A 333 -23.29 10.24 -20.53
N LYS A 334 -22.53 10.75 -21.51
CA LYS A 334 -21.20 10.21 -21.81
C LYS A 334 -20.15 10.85 -20.91
N ILE A 335 -19.41 10.03 -20.20
CA ILE A 335 -18.32 10.45 -19.31
C ILE A 335 -17.03 9.78 -19.81
N ASP A 336 -16.00 10.59 -20.03
CA ASP A 336 -14.63 10.07 -20.18
C ASP A 336 -13.85 10.27 -18.88
N ILE A 337 -13.20 9.19 -18.38
CA ILE A 337 -12.32 9.23 -17.23
C ILE A 337 -10.89 9.04 -17.71
N PHE A 338 -10.02 9.98 -17.35
CA PHE A 338 -8.62 10.01 -17.77
C PHE A 338 -7.67 9.72 -16.62
N SER A 339 -6.56 9.05 -16.91
CA SER A 339 -5.43 8.90 -16.01
C SER A 339 -4.11 8.85 -16.77
N ASN A 340 -3.00 9.08 -16.06
CA ASN A 340 -1.68 8.75 -16.60
C ASN A 340 -1.60 7.24 -16.93
N PRO A 341 -0.92 6.83 -18.03
CA PRO A 341 -0.77 5.41 -18.40
C PRO A 341 -0.23 4.52 -17.28
N GLN A 342 0.64 5.04 -16.39
CA GLN A 342 1.17 4.28 -15.26
C GLN A 342 0.13 4.02 -14.17
N SER A 343 -0.90 4.86 -14.05
CA SER A 343 -2.00 4.75 -13.08
C SER A 343 -3.27 4.15 -13.69
N PHE A 344 -3.26 3.77 -14.97
CA PHE A 344 -4.43 3.24 -15.66
C PHE A 344 -4.96 1.96 -15.01
N SER A 345 -4.06 1.06 -14.60
CA SER A 345 -4.44 -0.19 -13.92
C SER A 345 -5.12 0.07 -12.56
N ASN A 346 -4.71 1.13 -11.84
CA ASN A 346 -5.33 1.53 -10.58
C ASN A 346 -6.71 2.16 -10.83
N MET A 347 -6.86 2.95 -11.91
CA MET A 347 -8.16 3.52 -12.33
C MET A 347 -9.20 2.43 -12.61
N ILE A 348 -8.81 1.39 -13.35
CA ILE A 348 -9.70 0.25 -13.66
C ILE A 348 -9.92 -0.65 -12.45
N GLY A 349 -8.95 -0.69 -11.52
CA GLY A 349 -8.91 -1.61 -10.39
C GLY A 349 -8.38 -2.99 -10.75
N ASN A 350 -7.95 -3.74 -9.76
CA ASN A 350 -7.49 -5.12 -9.94
C ASN A 350 -8.63 -5.96 -10.56
N CYS A 351 -8.33 -6.69 -11.62
CA CYS A 351 -9.32 -7.47 -12.39
C CYS A 351 -10.53 -6.66 -12.88
N GLY A 352 -10.43 -5.34 -12.99
CA GLY A 352 -11.51 -4.49 -13.49
C GLY A 352 -12.57 -4.09 -12.46
N ILE A 353 -12.36 -4.36 -11.18
CA ILE A 353 -13.35 -4.18 -10.12
C ILE A 353 -13.89 -2.73 -10.03
N ASN A 354 -13.04 -1.72 -10.19
CA ASN A 354 -13.48 -0.32 -10.14
C ASN A 354 -14.41 0.02 -11.30
N LYS A 355 -14.10 -0.51 -12.50
CA LYS A 355 -14.94 -0.34 -13.67
C LYS A 355 -16.32 -0.95 -13.44
N GLU A 356 -16.39 -2.13 -12.85
CA GLU A 356 -17.66 -2.81 -12.53
C GLU A 356 -18.43 -2.04 -11.46
N ARG A 357 -17.80 -1.64 -10.36
CA ARG A 357 -18.43 -0.88 -9.27
C ARG A 357 -18.98 0.46 -9.78
N LEU A 358 -18.18 1.25 -10.46
CA LEU A 358 -18.61 2.55 -11.01
C LEU A 358 -19.73 2.37 -12.05
N GLY A 359 -19.66 1.34 -12.89
CA GLY A 359 -20.74 1.04 -13.85
C GLY A 359 -22.05 0.61 -13.19
N ALA A 360 -22.01 -0.04 -12.03
CA ALA A 360 -23.18 -0.44 -11.26
C ALA A 360 -23.77 0.73 -10.44
N GLU A 361 -22.91 1.62 -9.89
CA GLU A 361 -23.34 2.77 -9.09
C GLU A 361 -23.87 3.92 -9.95
N TYR A 362 -23.29 4.12 -11.14
CA TYR A 362 -23.62 5.28 -12.03
C TYR A 362 -24.32 4.83 -13.31
N LEU A 363 -25.48 4.18 -13.18
CA LEU A 363 -26.27 3.64 -14.31
C LEU A 363 -26.70 4.68 -15.36
N HIS A 364 -26.74 5.96 -14.99
CA HIS A 364 -27.09 7.08 -15.86
C HIS A 364 -25.92 7.54 -16.76
N PHE A 365 -24.71 7.07 -16.48
CA PHE A 365 -23.51 7.40 -17.23
C PHE A 365 -23.08 6.26 -18.16
N ASP A 366 -22.60 6.63 -19.34
CA ASP A 366 -21.82 5.76 -20.26
C ASP A 366 -20.35 6.12 -20.08
N ILE A 367 -19.66 5.36 -19.22
CA ILE A 367 -18.30 5.67 -18.75
C ILE A 367 -17.27 5.04 -19.68
N LYS A 368 -16.32 5.84 -20.20
CA LYS A 368 -15.15 5.38 -20.95
C LYS A 368 -13.88 5.75 -20.23
N TYR A 369 -12.94 4.82 -20.17
CA TYR A 369 -11.64 4.95 -19.52
C TYR A 369 -10.56 5.20 -20.54
N ARG A 370 -9.75 6.23 -20.36
CA ARG A 370 -8.73 6.69 -21.30
C ARG A 370 -7.43 7.01 -20.60
N THR A 371 -6.34 7.01 -21.36
CA THR A 371 -5.04 7.48 -20.89
C THR A 371 -4.75 8.87 -21.41
N ASP A 372 -4.12 9.70 -20.57
CA ASP A 372 -3.57 11.01 -20.92
C ASP A 372 -2.14 11.13 -20.37
N ASN A 373 -1.17 11.28 -21.27
CA ASN A 373 0.24 11.39 -20.92
C ASN A 373 0.61 12.74 -20.26
N THR A 374 -0.26 13.72 -20.31
CA THR A 374 -0.06 15.05 -19.71
C THR A 374 -0.39 15.06 -18.22
N LEU A 375 -1.18 14.09 -17.76
CA LEU A 375 -1.53 13.97 -16.35
C LEU A 375 -0.36 13.44 -15.53
N ALA A 376 -0.20 13.98 -14.32
CA ALA A 376 0.72 13.39 -13.34
C ALA A 376 0.22 12.01 -12.92
N ARG A 377 1.15 11.20 -12.39
CA ARG A 377 0.81 9.89 -11.82
C ARG A 377 -0.21 10.06 -10.69
N ASP A 378 -1.15 9.11 -10.61
CA ASP A 378 -2.22 9.02 -9.59
C ASP A 378 -3.21 10.22 -9.60
N ILE A 379 -3.26 10.96 -10.71
CA ILE A 379 -4.30 11.93 -11.00
C ILE A 379 -5.35 11.32 -11.93
N TYR A 380 -6.62 11.51 -11.56
CA TYR A 380 -7.80 11.04 -12.29
C TYR A 380 -8.72 12.21 -12.56
N ILE A 381 -9.24 12.30 -13.79
CA ILE A 381 -10.14 13.38 -14.22
C ILE A 381 -11.36 12.77 -14.89
N ALA A 382 -12.56 13.09 -14.41
CA ALA A 382 -13.82 12.71 -15.03
C ALA A 382 -14.47 13.91 -15.72
N GLU A 383 -14.75 13.79 -17.01
CA GLU A 383 -15.30 14.85 -17.85
C GLU A 383 -16.60 14.43 -18.53
N LEU A 384 -17.60 15.32 -18.51
CA LEU A 384 -18.82 15.16 -19.27
C LEU A 384 -18.55 15.54 -20.73
N LYS A 385 -19.02 14.72 -21.68
CA LYS A 385 -18.92 14.96 -23.12
C LYS A 385 -20.15 15.64 -23.69
#